data_813443b7bbc9a6e62ae90eab273620be
#
_entry.id   813443b7bbc9a6e62ae90eab273620be
#
_cell.length_a   1.000
_cell.length_b   1.000
_cell.length_c   1.000
_cell.angle_alpha   90.00
_cell.angle_beta   90.00
_cell.angle_gamma   90.00
#
_symmetry.space_group_name_H-M   'P 1'
#
loop_
_entity.id
_entity.type
_entity.pdbx_description
1 polymer ?
#
loop_
_entity_poly.entity_id
_entity_poly.type
_entity_poly.pdbx_seq_one_letter_code
_entity_poly.pdbx_strand_id
1 'polypeptide(L)'
;IGVITGKEESIHTHDRLRGYQKALYDQKIFFDPDIVVQGNWKRESGYQNTDYLLSKGVTAISCMNDIMAGGVYDRLEERGILPGKDISVVGFDNRDLSNYYKPPLTTIALPLSSIGYTACKVVIDMIEKRERGEEETGQQGPREVHEACTLLARNSVADLSLSGEKGSTEGK
;
A
#
# COMPACT_ATOMS: atom_id res chain seq x y z
N ILE A 1 13.20 2.57 1.96
CA ILE A 1 11.73 2.76 1.91
C ILE A 1 11.20 2.54 3.33
N GLY A 2 10.67 3.58 3.98
CA GLY A 2 9.99 3.47 5.27
C GLY A 2 8.60 2.85 5.11
N VAL A 3 8.11 2.19 6.15
CA VAL A 3 6.76 1.59 6.15
C VAL A 3 5.99 2.02 7.38
N ILE A 4 4.74 2.49 7.19
CA ILE A 4 3.78 2.69 8.28
C ILE A 4 2.76 1.56 8.20
N THR A 5 2.83 0.66 9.17
CA THR A 5 1.98 -0.55 9.21
C THR A 5 0.58 -0.25 9.76
N GLY A 6 -0.30 -1.24 9.70
CA GLY A 6 -1.51 -1.27 10.51
C GLY A 6 -1.23 -1.70 11.95
N LYS A 7 -2.29 -2.05 12.66
CA LYS A 7 -2.17 -2.65 13.99
C LYS A 7 -1.49 -4.01 13.92
N GLU A 8 -0.64 -4.31 14.90
CA GLU A 8 0.15 -5.53 14.93
C GLU A 8 -0.70 -6.82 14.90
N GLU A 9 -1.79 -6.83 15.63
CA GLU A 9 -2.69 -7.99 15.70
C GLU A 9 -3.47 -8.30 14.41
N SER A 10 -3.38 -7.42 13.38
CA SER A 10 -4.11 -7.56 12.13
C SER A 10 -3.37 -8.49 11.15
N ILE A 11 -4.06 -9.53 10.67
CA ILE A 11 -3.53 -10.40 9.61
C ILE A 11 -3.14 -9.62 8.35
N HIS A 12 -3.90 -8.56 8.02
CA HIS A 12 -3.60 -7.70 6.87
C HIS A 12 -2.28 -6.95 7.03
N THR A 13 -1.87 -6.63 8.27
CA THR A 13 -0.57 -6.05 8.57
C THR A 13 0.54 -7.05 8.25
N HIS A 14 0.40 -8.28 8.73
CA HIS A 14 1.40 -9.32 8.50
C HIS A 14 1.57 -9.67 7.02
N ASP A 15 0.46 -9.82 6.29
CA ASP A 15 0.52 -10.18 4.87
C ASP A 15 1.15 -9.07 4.02
N ARG A 16 0.77 -7.81 4.26
CA ARG A 16 1.36 -6.66 3.56
C ARG A 16 2.84 -6.47 3.90
N LEU A 17 3.22 -6.66 5.17
CA LEU A 17 4.63 -6.58 5.59
C LEU A 17 5.46 -7.70 4.96
N ARG A 18 4.92 -8.92 4.89
CA ARG A 18 5.59 -10.05 4.22
C ARG A 18 5.80 -9.76 2.72
N GLY A 19 4.81 -9.15 2.06
CA GLY A 19 4.94 -8.70 0.67
C GLY A 19 6.06 -7.67 0.49
N TYR A 20 6.14 -6.68 1.39
CA TYR A 20 7.20 -5.69 1.40
C TYR A 20 8.58 -6.34 1.58
N GLN A 21 8.73 -7.20 2.58
CA GLN A 21 9.99 -7.91 2.84
C GLN A 21 10.43 -8.75 1.63
N LYS A 22 9.47 -9.46 1.00
CA LYS A 22 9.74 -10.24 -0.22
C LYS A 22 10.21 -9.36 -1.37
N ALA A 23 9.58 -8.20 -1.59
CA ALA A 23 9.98 -7.28 -2.64
C ALA A 23 11.41 -6.75 -2.43
N LEU A 24 11.80 -6.41 -1.21
CA LEU A 24 13.18 -6.02 -0.88
C LEU A 24 14.16 -7.16 -1.14
N TYR A 25 13.82 -8.36 -0.69
CA TYR A 25 14.65 -9.55 -0.90
C TYR A 25 14.90 -9.83 -2.39
N ASP A 26 13.84 -9.80 -3.20
CA ASP A 26 13.92 -10.02 -4.65
C ASP A 26 14.82 -8.97 -5.35
N GLN A 27 14.86 -7.75 -4.83
CA GLN A 27 15.71 -6.65 -5.30
C GLN A 27 17.09 -6.59 -4.62
N LYS A 28 17.42 -7.56 -3.74
CA LYS A 28 18.67 -7.62 -2.96
C LYS A 28 18.88 -6.37 -2.09
N ILE A 29 17.79 -5.76 -1.61
CA ILE A 29 17.81 -4.63 -0.67
C ILE A 29 17.70 -5.19 0.75
N PHE A 30 18.58 -4.73 1.64
CA PHE A 30 18.56 -5.16 3.05
C PHE A 30 17.29 -4.66 3.75
N PHE A 31 16.62 -5.56 4.48
CA PHE A 31 15.50 -5.20 5.32
C PHE A 31 15.99 -4.54 6.61
N ASP A 32 15.52 -3.33 6.87
CA ASP A 32 15.82 -2.58 8.08
C ASP A 32 14.55 -2.45 8.94
N PRO A 33 14.47 -3.10 10.11
CA PRO A 33 13.32 -3.01 10.98
C PRO A 33 13.11 -1.62 11.59
N ASP A 34 14.16 -0.79 11.69
CA ASP A 34 14.09 0.55 12.28
C ASP A 34 13.25 1.54 11.46
N ILE A 35 13.03 1.24 10.19
CA ILE A 35 12.16 2.04 9.30
C ILE A 35 10.80 1.41 9.05
N VAL A 36 10.42 0.42 9.86
CA VAL A 36 9.08 -0.15 9.91
C VAL A 36 8.40 0.29 11.20
N VAL A 37 7.44 1.21 11.10
CA VAL A 37 6.79 1.80 12.26
C VAL A 37 5.33 1.39 12.34
N GLN A 38 4.86 1.14 13.56
CA GLN A 38 3.48 0.74 13.79
C GLN A 38 2.53 1.92 13.66
N GLY A 39 1.50 1.76 12.83
CA GLY A 39 0.35 2.64 12.76
C GLY A 39 -0.91 1.99 13.36
N ASN A 40 -2.05 2.59 13.07
CA ASN A 40 -3.34 2.14 13.62
C ASN A 40 -4.51 2.27 12.62
N TRP A 41 -4.21 2.32 11.32
CA TRP A 41 -5.14 2.52 10.20
C TRP A 41 -5.74 3.93 10.13
N LYS A 42 -5.44 4.84 11.08
CA LYS A 42 -5.98 6.20 11.13
C LYS A 42 -4.96 7.22 10.60
N ARG A 43 -5.48 8.34 10.09
CA ARG A 43 -4.71 9.48 9.57
C ARG A 43 -3.66 10.00 10.57
N GLU A 44 -4.06 10.07 11.85
CA GLU A 44 -3.18 10.52 12.92
C GLU A 44 -1.88 9.73 13.03
N SER A 45 -1.93 8.39 12.88
CA SER A 45 -0.71 7.58 12.98
C SER A 45 0.23 7.78 11.79
N GLY A 46 -0.31 8.08 10.62
CA GLY A 46 0.49 8.52 9.48
C GLY A 46 1.25 9.81 9.79
N TYR A 47 0.53 10.81 10.29
CA TYR A 47 1.10 12.11 10.68
C TYR A 47 2.20 11.97 11.75
N GLN A 48 1.92 11.25 12.83
CA GLN A 48 2.85 11.11 13.97
C GLN A 48 4.16 10.38 13.62
N ASN A 49 4.10 9.39 12.74
CA ASN A 49 5.25 8.57 12.37
C ASN A 49 6.14 9.20 11.28
N THR A 50 5.65 10.22 10.58
CA THR A 50 6.37 10.83 9.44
C THR A 50 7.71 11.41 9.86
N ASP A 51 7.78 12.19 10.94
CA ASP A 51 9.02 12.81 11.38
C ASP A 51 10.10 11.79 11.75
N TYR A 52 9.69 10.71 12.40
CA TYR A 52 10.63 9.64 12.73
C TYR A 52 11.23 9.02 11.46
N LEU A 53 10.40 8.68 10.48
CA LEU A 53 10.87 8.11 9.22
C LEU A 53 11.77 9.10 8.46
N LEU A 54 11.42 10.39 8.42
CA LEU A 54 12.26 11.43 7.82
C LEU A 54 13.63 11.51 8.52
N SER A 55 13.69 11.40 9.86
CA SER A 55 14.94 11.41 10.62
C SER A 55 15.85 10.22 10.31
N LYS A 56 15.28 9.11 9.82
CA LYS A 56 16.01 7.92 9.34
C LYS A 56 16.50 8.06 7.89
N GLY A 57 16.24 9.19 7.23
CA GLY A 57 16.71 9.45 5.87
C GLY A 57 15.99 8.63 4.78
N VAL A 58 14.74 8.20 5.03
CA VAL A 58 13.99 7.47 4.03
C VAL A 58 13.64 8.37 2.83
N THR A 59 13.74 7.84 1.62
CA THR A 59 13.38 8.53 0.38
C THR A 59 11.98 8.18 -0.13
N ALA A 60 11.35 7.21 0.51
CA ALA A 60 9.98 6.80 0.23
C ALA A 60 9.28 6.30 1.50
N ILE A 61 7.98 6.53 1.61
CA ILE A 61 7.12 6.03 2.68
C ILE A 61 5.98 5.22 2.05
N SER A 62 5.90 3.95 2.43
CA SER A 62 4.78 3.06 2.09
C SER A 62 3.81 2.98 3.27
N CYS A 63 2.59 3.45 3.06
CA CYS A 63 1.51 3.36 4.06
C CYS A 63 0.62 2.17 3.74
N MET A 64 0.29 1.36 4.75
CA MET A 64 -0.59 0.20 4.55
C MET A 64 -2.05 0.56 4.30
N ASN A 65 -2.42 1.85 4.29
CA ASN A 65 -3.67 2.34 3.69
C ASN A 65 -3.57 3.83 3.28
N ASP A 66 -4.52 4.29 2.47
CA ASP A 66 -4.59 5.68 1.97
C ASP A 66 -4.92 6.69 3.07
N ILE A 67 -5.58 6.26 4.14
CA ILE A 67 -5.93 7.15 5.26
C ILE A 67 -4.67 7.55 6.02
N MET A 68 -3.77 6.61 6.32
CA MET A 68 -2.48 6.90 6.93
C MET A 68 -1.60 7.72 5.99
N ALA A 69 -1.61 7.41 4.68
CA ALA A 69 -0.90 8.22 3.68
C ALA A 69 -1.34 9.69 3.72
N GLY A 70 -2.64 9.95 3.95
CA GLY A 70 -3.13 11.32 4.15
C GLY A 70 -2.50 12.03 5.34
N GLY A 71 -2.27 11.32 6.44
CA GLY A 71 -1.54 11.87 7.60
C GLY A 71 -0.08 12.19 7.28
N VAL A 72 0.56 11.33 6.48
CA VAL A 72 1.91 11.62 5.95
C VAL A 72 1.89 12.90 5.13
N TYR A 73 0.93 13.07 4.22
CA TYR A 73 0.78 14.29 3.42
C TYR A 73 0.65 15.55 4.28
N ASP A 74 -0.20 15.51 5.33
CA ASP A 74 -0.36 16.65 6.23
C ASP A 74 0.98 17.05 6.85
N ARG A 75 1.74 16.06 7.33
CA ARG A 75 3.01 16.35 7.97
C ARG A 75 4.07 16.82 7.00
N LEU A 76 4.11 16.27 5.79
CA LEU A 76 5.02 16.70 4.74
C LEU A 76 4.73 18.14 4.32
N GLU A 77 3.43 18.52 4.17
CA GLU A 77 3.01 19.89 3.85
C GLU A 77 3.51 20.90 4.91
N GLU A 78 3.34 20.59 6.20
CA GLU A 78 3.84 21.45 7.30
C GLU A 78 5.38 21.59 7.28
N ARG A 79 6.08 20.61 6.76
CA ARG A 79 7.54 20.62 6.61
C ARG A 79 8.02 21.28 5.31
N GLY A 80 7.11 21.64 4.42
CA GLY A 80 7.44 22.13 3.07
C GLY A 80 8.08 21.08 2.17
N ILE A 81 7.86 19.78 2.46
CA ILE A 81 8.37 18.63 1.69
C ILE A 81 7.30 18.20 0.71
N LEU A 82 7.64 18.04 -0.56
CA LEU A 82 6.70 17.75 -1.64
C LEU A 82 6.68 16.25 -1.97
N PRO A 83 5.54 15.55 -1.73
CA PRO A 83 5.37 14.18 -2.22
C PRO A 83 5.56 14.10 -3.74
N GLY A 84 6.18 13.03 -4.22
CA GLY A 84 6.45 12.82 -5.64
C GLY A 84 7.60 13.64 -6.21
N LYS A 85 8.22 14.52 -5.40
CA LYS A 85 9.41 15.28 -5.77
C LYS A 85 10.55 15.08 -4.79
N ASP A 86 10.33 15.42 -3.53
CA ASP A 86 11.35 15.34 -2.48
C ASP A 86 11.32 13.97 -1.78
N ILE A 87 10.13 13.36 -1.68
CA ILE A 87 9.91 12.03 -1.11
C ILE A 87 8.77 11.32 -1.85
N SER A 88 8.89 10.02 -2.04
CA SER A 88 7.81 9.20 -2.59
C SER A 88 6.84 8.76 -1.50
N VAL A 89 5.54 8.74 -1.80
CA VAL A 89 4.51 8.22 -0.90
C VAL A 89 3.60 7.26 -1.65
N VAL A 90 3.37 6.08 -1.08
CA VAL A 90 2.48 5.06 -1.64
C VAL A 90 1.45 4.65 -0.58
N GLY A 91 0.20 4.51 -1.00
CA GLY A 91 -0.91 4.04 -0.17
C GLY A 91 -1.42 2.66 -0.57
N PHE A 92 -2.58 2.32 -0.02
CA PHE A 92 -3.30 1.08 -0.28
C PHE A 92 -4.80 1.32 -0.06
N ASP A 93 -5.67 0.66 -0.81
CA ASP A 93 -7.14 0.64 -0.83
C ASP A 93 -7.76 1.44 -1.98
N ASN A 94 -7.06 2.39 -2.60
CA ASN A 94 -7.62 3.28 -3.63
C ASN A 94 -8.91 3.96 -3.19
N ARG A 95 -8.90 4.57 -2.01
CA ARG A 95 -10.04 5.37 -1.55
C ARG A 95 -10.21 6.62 -2.39
N ASP A 96 -11.45 7.11 -2.54
CA ASP A 96 -11.77 8.30 -3.33
C ASP A 96 -10.88 9.50 -2.98
N LEU A 97 -10.59 9.70 -1.68
CA LEU A 97 -9.75 10.78 -1.19
C LEU A 97 -8.31 10.73 -1.76
N SER A 98 -7.81 9.56 -2.18
CA SER A 98 -6.46 9.41 -2.75
C SER A 98 -6.29 10.17 -4.08
N ASN A 99 -7.39 10.46 -4.78
CA ASN A 99 -7.39 11.26 -6.01
C ASN A 99 -7.27 12.77 -5.74
N TYR A 100 -7.63 13.21 -4.53
CA TYR A 100 -7.67 14.63 -4.15
C TYR A 100 -6.44 15.09 -3.37
N TYR A 101 -5.55 14.18 -2.98
CA TYR A 101 -4.25 14.57 -2.45
C TYR A 101 -3.44 15.33 -3.49
N LYS A 102 -2.51 16.16 -3.05
CA LYS A 102 -1.66 16.98 -3.93
C LYS A 102 -0.19 16.67 -3.66
N PRO A 103 0.42 15.93 -4.60
CA PRO A 103 -0.15 15.34 -5.83
C PRO A 103 -1.05 14.11 -5.53
N PRO A 104 -1.86 13.63 -6.53
CA PRO A 104 -2.67 12.42 -6.37
C PRO A 104 -1.81 11.21 -5.96
N LEU A 105 -2.32 10.42 -5.00
CA LEU A 105 -1.59 9.34 -4.35
C LEU A 105 -1.53 8.08 -5.24
N THR A 106 -0.33 7.57 -5.48
CA THR A 106 -0.09 6.22 -5.99
C THR A 106 -0.54 5.20 -4.94
N THR A 107 -1.38 4.25 -5.32
CA THR A 107 -2.02 3.32 -4.37
C THR A 107 -2.33 1.97 -5.02
N ILE A 108 -2.60 0.96 -4.20
CA ILE A 108 -3.08 -0.34 -4.65
C ILE A 108 -4.61 -0.34 -4.62
N ALA A 109 -5.23 -0.59 -5.76
CA ALA A 109 -6.68 -0.75 -5.87
C ALA A 109 -7.09 -2.19 -5.60
N LEU A 110 -8.04 -2.36 -4.69
CA LEU A 110 -8.73 -3.62 -4.45
C LEU A 110 -9.88 -3.77 -5.45
N PRO A 111 -10.05 -4.93 -6.11
CA PRO A 111 -11.13 -5.17 -7.06
C PRO A 111 -12.47 -5.45 -6.34
N LEU A 112 -12.98 -4.49 -5.57
CA LEU A 112 -14.12 -4.68 -4.67
C LEU A 112 -15.38 -5.18 -5.38
N SER A 113 -15.65 -4.69 -6.61
CA SER A 113 -16.79 -5.14 -7.41
C SER A 113 -16.65 -6.61 -7.80
N SER A 114 -15.48 -7.03 -8.27
CA SER A 114 -15.19 -8.43 -8.62
C SER A 114 -15.27 -9.33 -7.40
N ILE A 115 -14.71 -8.90 -6.27
CA ILE A 115 -14.80 -9.63 -5.00
C ILE A 115 -16.25 -9.85 -4.58
N GLY A 116 -17.08 -8.80 -4.63
CA GLY A 116 -18.50 -8.88 -4.29
C GLY A 116 -19.25 -9.82 -5.23
N TYR A 117 -19.03 -9.70 -6.55
CA TYR A 117 -19.62 -10.57 -7.55
C TYR A 117 -19.24 -12.04 -7.33
N THR A 118 -17.94 -12.31 -7.18
CA THR A 118 -17.42 -13.67 -7.00
C THR A 118 -17.95 -14.31 -5.72
N ALA A 119 -18.01 -13.54 -4.61
CA ALA A 119 -18.57 -14.02 -3.35
C ALA A 119 -20.04 -14.42 -3.49
N CYS A 120 -20.87 -13.58 -4.11
CA CYS A 120 -22.28 -13.90 -4.37
C CYS A 120 -22.43 -15.11 -5.28
N LYS A 121 -21.65 -15.20 -6.35
CA LYS A 121 -21.68 -16.34 -7.28
C LYS A 121 -21.34 -17.65 -6.58
N VAL A 122 -20.32 -17.67 -5.73
CA VAL A 122 -19.96 -18.87 -4.94
C VAL A 122 -21.14 -19.32 -4.07
N VAL A 123 -21.80 -18.39 -3.38
CA VAL A 123 -22.96 -18.72 -2.53
C VAL A 123 -24.13 -19.29 -3.37
N ILE A 124 -24.43 -18.67 -4.50
CA ILE A 124 -25.49 -19.15 -5.41
C ILE A 124 -25.18 -20.57 -5.90
N ASP A 125 -23.95 -20.80 -6.39
CA ASP A 125 -23.52 -22.12 -6.85
C ASP A 125 -23.66 -23.19 -5.74
N MET A 126 -23.37 -22.84 -4.49
CA MET A 126 -23.53 -23.76 -3.33
C MET A 126 -25.01 -24.06 -3.06
N ILE A 127 -25.89 -23.06 -3.11
CA ILE A 127 -27.34 -23.25 -2.93
C ILE A 127 -27.90 -24.17 -4.01
N GLU A 128 -27.60 -23.90 -5.28
CA GLU A 128 -28.07 -24.70 -6.39
C GLU A 128 -27.60 -26.15 -6.35
N LYS A 129 -26.35 -26.39 -5.97
CA LYS A 129 -25.83 -27.76 -5.77
C LYS A 129 -26.60 -28.49 -4.68
N ARG A 130 -26.85 -27.83 -3.56
CA ARG A 130 -27.62 -28.40 -2.45
C ARG A 130 -29.06 -28.77 -2.88
N GLU A 131 -29.72 -27.90 -3.65
CA GLU A 131 -31.06 -28.15 -4.16
C GLU A 131 -31.11 -29.34 -5.13
N ARG A 132 -30.01 -29.55 -5.89
CA ARG A 132 -29.87 -30.72 -6.78
C ARG A 132 -29.48 -32.02 -6.07
N GLY A 133 -29.27 -31.98 -4.73
CA GLY A 133 -28.83 -33.12 -3.95
C GLY A 133 -27.38 -33.55 -4.23
N GLU A 134 -26.57 -32.64 -4.81
CA GLU A 134 -25.14 -32.85 -5.02
C GLU A 134 -24.44 -32.61 -3.68
N GLU A 135 -24.22 -33.70 -2.90
CA GLU A 135 -23.42 -33.60 -1.67
C GLU A 135 -21.99 -33.18 -2.04
N GLU A 136 -21.45 -32.18 -1.37
CA GLU A 136 -20.01 -31.96 -1.38
C GLU A 136 -19.37 -33.17 -0.73
N THR A 137 -18.81 -34.07 -1.55
CA THR A 137 -18.01 -35.18 -1.06
C THR A 137 -16.86 -34.58 -0.24
N GLY A 138 -16.85 -34.85 1.07
CA GLY A 138 -16.11 -34.18 2.13
C GLY A 138 -14.57 -34.18 2.06
N GLN A 139 -13.99 -33.95 0.89
CA GLN A 139 -12.56 -33.85 0.64
C GLN A 139 -12.11 -32.50 0.04
N GLN A 140 -13.04 -31.59 -0.27
CA GLN A 140 -12.63 -30.25 -0.67
C GLN A 140 -12.57 -29.34 0.55
N GLY A 141 -11.36 -28.93 0.93
CA GLY A 141 -11.15 -27.86 1.91
C GLY A 141 -11.85 -26.56 1.53
N PRO A 142 -11.82 -25.52 2.37
CA PRO A 142 -12.47 -24.25 2.09
C PRO A 142 -12.07 -23.75 0.70
N ARG A 143 -13.07 -23.37 -0.11
CA ARG A 143 -12.85 -22.86 -1.46
C ARG A 143 -12.28 -21.44 -1.36
N GLU A 144 -11.00 -21.28 -1.72
CA GLU A 144 -10.36 -19.98 -1.82
C GLU A 144 -10.40 -19.48 -3.26
N VAL A 145 -10.80 -18.22 -3.44
CA VAL A 145 -10.75 -17.52 -4.72
C VAL A 145 -9.93 -16.26 -4.55
N HIS A 146 -8.90 -16.11 -5.37
CA HIS A 146 -7.99 -14.97 -5.34
C HIS A 146 -8.31 -13.99 -6.46
N GLU A 147 -8.49 -12.73 -6.11
CA GLU A 147 -8.69 -11.62 -7.04
C GLU A 147 -7.43 -10.74 -7.04
N ALA A 148 -6.93 -10.43 -8.24
CA ALA A 148 -5.70 -9.65 -8.35
C ALA A 148 -5.93 -8.17 -8.04
N CYS A 149 -5.09 -7.59 -7.17
CA CYS A 149 -5.04 -6.15 -6.96
C CYS A 149 -4.30 -5.44 -8.10
N THR A 150 -4.58 -4.15 -8.31
CA THR A 150 -3.96 -3.32 -9.34
C THR A 150 -3.19 -2.16 -8.72
N LEU A 151 -1.94 -1.95 -9.13
CA LEU A 151 -1.21 -0.73 -8.81
C LEU A 151 -1.72 0.41 -9.69
N LEU A 152 -2.19 1.48 -9.06
CA LEU A 152 -2.53 2.74 -9.71
C LEU A 152 -1.39 3.73 -9.50
N ALA A 153 -0.50 3.81 -10.47
CA ALA A 153 0.57 4.78 -10.47
C ALA A 153 0.01 6.19 -10.73
N ARG A 154 0.28 7.12 -9.81
CA ARG A 154 -0.07 8.54 -9.90
C ARG A 154 1.19 9.39 -9.68
N ASN A 155 1.04 10.59 -9.16
CA ASN A 155 2.11 11.59 -9.11
C ASN A 155 2.84 11.67 -7.75
N SER A 156 2.55 10.78 -6.80
CA SER A 156 3.17 10.79 -5.47
C SER A 156 4.49 10.02 -5.37
N VAL A 157 4.95 9.44 -6.47
CA VAL A 157 6.23 8.72 -6.54
C VAL A 157 7.18 9.48 -7.48
N ALA A 158 8.38 9.79 -6.99
CA ALA A 158 9.41 10.46 -7.78
C ALA A 158 10.05 9.47 -8.75
N ASP A 159 10.25 9.89 -9.99
CA ASP A 159 11.10 9.19 -10.95
C ASP A 159 12.55 9.62 -10.74
N LEU A 160 13.32 8.78 -10.11
CA LEU A 160 14.74 9.05 -9.83
C LEU A 160 15.61 8.98 -11.08
N SER A 161 15.13 8.41 -12.20
CA SER A 161 15.87 8.37 -13.46
C SER A 161 16.01 9.74 -14.09
N LEU A 162 15.11 10.68 -13.77
CA LEU A 162 15.11 12.04 -14.29
C LEU A 162 15.98 13.02 -13.46
N SER A 163 16.50 12.60 -12.30
CA SER A 163 17.31 13.45 -11.42
C SER A 163 18.81 13.47 -11.74
N GLY A 164 19.27 12.65 -12.70
CA GLY A 164 20.68 12.50 -13.07
C GLY A 164 21.27 13.57 -14.01
N GLU A 165 20.48 14.51 -14.55
CA GLU A 165 20.96 15.45 -15.58
C GLU A 165 21.21 16.90 -15.11
N LYS A 166 21.24 17.17 -13.80
CA LYS A 166 21.58 18.50 -13.29
C LYS A 166 22.90 18.52 -12.53
N GLY A 167 24.00 18.29 -13.25
CA GLY A 167 25.31 18.33 -12.58
C GLY A 167 26.52 18.31 -13.50
N SER A 168 26.46 18.90 -14.70
CA SER A 168 27.70 19.11 -15.47
C SER A 168 27.57 20.20 -16.54
N THR A 169 27.30 21.43 -16.13
CA THR A 169 27.66 22.60 -16.97
C THR A 169 27.72 23.83 -16.05
N GLU A 170 28.92 24.07 -15.51
CA GLU A 170 29.50 25.39 -15.35
C GLU A 170 30.91 25.24 -14.84
N GLY A 171 31.85 25.39 -15.75
CA GLY A 171 33.28 25.39 -15.49
C GLY A 171 34.03 25.80 -16.74
N LYS A 172 33.86 27.05 -17.18
CA LYS A 172 34.86 27.80 -17.93
C LYS A 172 34.78 29.26 -17.63
#